data_24a3d15ab08e2df6bad88cfab9f42fa5
#
_entry.id   24a3d15ab08e2df6bad88cfab9f42fa5
#
_cell.length_a   1.000
_cell.length_b   1.000
_cell.length_c   1.000
_cell.angle_alpha   90.00
_cell.angle_beta   90.00
_cell.angle_gamma   90.00
#
_symmetry.space_group_name_H-M   'P 1'
#
loop_
_entity.id
_entity.type
_entity.pdbx_description
1 polymer ?
#
loop_
_entity_poly.entity_id
_entity_poly.type
_entity_poly.pdbx_seq_one_letter_code
_entity_poly.pdbx_strand_id
1 'polypeptide(L)'
;MRPKIANFTASAILLCLLSAVTACQYADVDQVPHQTARERNDPLLKESVFGDGGLQLLFGQGGDEESGGGAGIGVNSQLWRASLDTISFMPLSSADPFGGVIITDWYAPPDTPNERFKMTIYILARTLRSDGLRVAVFRQEQKIPGVWTDSSINPATVTSLENKILERARQLHTGGIGN
;
A
#
# COMPACT_ATOMS: atom_id res chain seq x y z
N MET A 1 59.72 39.37 29.41
CA MET A 1 58.40 39.55 29.99
C MET A 1 57.34 39.40 28.87
N ARG A 2 56.69 38.29 28.72
CA ARG A 2 55.59 38.09 27.77
C ARG A 2 54.37 37.58 28.50
N PRO A 3 53.16 37.94 28.06
CA PRO A 3 52.06 38.26 28.96
C PRO A 3 51.22 37.02 29.31
N LYS A 4 50.82 37.01 30.55
CA LYS A 4 49.83 36.07 31.14
C LYS A 4 48.37 36.26 30.60
N ILE A 5 48.21 37.05 29.53
CA ILE A 5 46.88 37.41 28.99
C ILE A 5 46.29 36.27 28.11
N ALA A 6 47.14 35.47 27.46
CA ALA A 6 46.71 34.41 26.57
C ALA A 6 45.97 33.24 27.29
N ASN A 7 46.29 32.99 28.56
CA ASN A 7 45.70 31.92 29.32
C ASN A 7 44.31 32.30 29.90
N PHE A 8 44.08 33.60 30.08
CA PHE A 8 42.79 34.08 30.61
C PHE A 8 41.67 34.03 29.56
N THR A 9 42.02 34.32 28.30
CA THR A 9 41.04 34.23 27.19
C THR A 9 40.68 32.78 26.83
N ALA A 10 41.63 31.87 26.87
CA ALA A 10 41.41 30.45 26.64
C ALA A 10 40.52 29.82 27.75
N SER A 11 40.71 30.24 29.01
CA SER A 11 39.89 29.77 30.13
C SER A 11 38.44 30.31 30.05
N ALA A 12 38.24 31.57 29.64
CA ALA A 12 36.92 32.16 29.46
C ALA A 12 36.12 31.50 28.32
N ILE A 13 36.80 31.17 27.20
CA ILE A 13 36.15 30.46 26.06
C ILE A 13 35.78 29.05 26.46
N LEU A 14 36.59 28.34 27.22
CA LEU A 14 36.29 26.99 27.72
C LEU A 14 35.09 26.99 28.67
N LEU A 15 34.95 28.02 29.53
CA LEU A 15 33.85 28.16 30.43
C LEU A 15 32.51 28.45 29.69
N CYS A 16 32.55 29.29 28.65
CA CYS A 16 31.42 29.54 27.79
C CYS A 16 30.97 28.32 26.99
N LEU A 17 31.91 27.48 26.52
CA LEU A 17 31.56 26.24 25.81
C LEU A 17 30.95 25.17 26.74
N LEU A 18 31.35 25.10 28.01
CA LEU A 18 30.75 24.20 29.00
C LEU A 18 29.30 24.62 29.37
N SER A 19 28.98 25.91 29.37
CA SER A 19 27.64 26.36 29.69
C SER A 19 26.62 26.17 28.55
N ALA A 20 27.07 26.00 27.29
CA ALA A 20 26.20 25.76 26.14
C ALA A 20 25.69 24.30 26.08
N VAL A 21 26.36 23.34 26.75
CA VAL A 21 25.97 21.92 26.71
C VAL A 21 24.85 21.61 27.73
N THR A 22 24.65 22.44 28.75
CA THR A 22 23.61 22.21 29.76
C THR A 22 22.23 22.75 29.40
N ALA A 23 22.11 23.50 28.31
CA ALA A 23 20.81 24.07 27.89
C ALA A 23 19.87 23.07 27.20
N CYS A 24 20.34 21.88 26.79
CA CYS A 24 19.53 20.89 26.10
C CYS A 24 18.87 19.84 27.00
N GLN A 25 19.03 19.91 28.33
CA GLN A 25 18.49 18.90 29.25
C GLN A 25 17.18 19.31 29.92
N TYR A 26 16.61 20.46 29.57
CA TYR A 26 15.34 20.94 30.15
C TYR A 26 14.22 21.00 29.09
N ALA A 27 14.15 19.99 28.23
CA ALA A 27 12.93 19.74 27.48
C ALA A 27 12.10 18.74 28.29
N ASP A 28 11.25 19.29 29.16
CA ASP A 28 10.26 18.55 29.94
C ASP A 28 9.25 17.95 28.95
N VAL A 29 9.36 16.65 28.68
CA VAL A 29 8.52 15.90 27.73
C VAL A 29 7.08 15.75 28.26
N ASP A 30 6.82 16.10 29.52
CA ASP A 30 5.52 15.94 30.18
C ASP A 30 4.56 17.12 30.01
N GLN A 31 4.92 18.16 29.25
CA GLN A 31 4.01 19.26 28.93
C GLN A 31 3.43 19.15 27.50
N VAL A 32 2.97 17.99 27.13
CA VAL A 32 1.93 17.91 26.08
C VAL A 32 0.63 18.39 26.75
N PRO A 33 0.05 19.52 26.39
CA PRO A 33 -1.20 19.97 26.98
C PRO A 33 -2.26 18.89 26.67
N HIS A 34 -2.70 18.20 27.72
CA HIS A 34 -3.84 17.30 27.60
C HIS A 34 -5.04 18.18 27.23
N GLN A 35 -5.46 18.09 25.97
CA GLN A 35 -6.67 18.76 25.51
C GLN A 35 -7.83 18.31 26.40
N THR A 36 -8.38 19.25 27.15
CA THR A 36 -9.55 19.00 27.98
C THR A 36 -10.75 18.66 27.08
N ALA A 37 -11.70 17.88 27.61
CA ALA A 37 -12.90 17.47 26.87
C ALA A 37 -13.70 18.66 26.27
N ARG A 38 -13.43 19.87 26.75
CA ARG A 38 -14.04 21.12 26.30
C ARG A 38 -13.42 21.64 24.99
N GLU A 39 -12.12 21.47 24.81
CA GLU A 39 -11.39 21.87 23.58
C GLU A 39 -11.71 20.93 22.41
N ARG A 40 -12.10 19.70 22.69
CA ARG A 40 -12.49 18.70 21.70
C ARG A 40 -13.81 19.04 20.97
N ASN A 41 -14.63 19.95 21.54
CA ASN A 41 -15.92 20.36 20.99
C ASN A 41 -15.94 21.78 20.40
N ASP A 42 -14.76 22.42 20.24
CA ASP A 42 -14.68 23.72 19.59
C ASP A 42 -14.91 23.56 18.07
N PRO A 43 -15.96 24.21 17.50
CA PRO A 43 -16.25 24.12 16.07
C PRO A 43 -15.13 24.64 15.18
N LEU A 44 -14.25 25.54 15.70
CA LEU A 44 -13.13 26.11 14.95
C LEU A 44 -11.93 25.15 14.82
N LEU A 45 -11.84 24.13 15.69
CA LEU A 45 -10.81 23.09 15.59
C LEU A 45 -11.21 21.93 14.65
N LYS A 46 -12.48 21.92 14.18
CA LYS A 46 -12.99 20.91 13.23
C LYS A 46 -12.65 21.20 11.78
N GLU A 47 -12.13 22.38 11.48
CA GLU A 47 -11.66 22.73 10.12
C GLU A 47 -10.18 22.43 9.90
N SER A 48 -9.71 21.25 10.28
CA SER A 48 -8.48 20.76 9.69
C SER A 48 -8.78 20.27 8.26
N VAL A 49 -7.90 20.55 7.32
CA VAL A 49 -8.00 20.14 5.90
C VAL A 49 -8.25 18.62 5.74
N PHE A 50 -8.10 17.84 6.81
CA PHE A 50 -8.35 16.41 6.87
C PHE A 50 -9.55 16.02 7.75
N GLY A 51 -10.30 16.96 8.36
CA GLY A 51 -11.46 16.68 9.20
C GLY A 51 -11.17 15.73 10.37
N ASP A 52 -12.09 15.63 11.32
CA ASP A 52 -11.98 14.74 12.51
C ASP A 52 -11.92 13.23 12.16
N GLY A 53 -12.12 12.86 10.91
CA GLY A 53 -12.04 11.50 10.38
C GLY A 53 -10.96 11.24 9.34
N GLY A 54 -10.20 12.27 8.92
CA GLY A 54 -9.31 12.14 7.77
C GLY A 54 -8.16 11.16 7.98
N LEU A 55 -7.63 11.07 9.19
CA LEU A 55 -6.59 10.11 9.52
C LEU A 55 -7.16 8.71 9.80
N GLN A 56 -8.38 8.64 10.34
CA GLN A 56 -9.10 7.39 10.58
C GLN A 56 -9.54 6.72 9.28
N LEU A 57 -9.84 7.51 8.23
CA LEU A 57 -10.09 7.01 6.87
C LEU A 57 -8.84 6.40 6.22
N LEU A 58 -7.65 6.89 6.58
CA LEU A 58 -6.38 6.39 6.06
C LEU A 58 -5.86 5.14 6.80
N PHE A 59 -6.13 5.02 8.11
CA PHE A 59 -5.59 3.94 8.95
C PHE A 59 -6.64 2.97 9.50
N GLY A 60 -7.93 3.13 9.15
CA GLY A 60 -8.97 2.14 9.38
C GLY A 60 -9.07 1.61 10.81
N GLN A 61 -9.42 2.45 11.79
CA GLN A 61 -9.80 1.99 13.13
C GLN A 61 -11.31 2.08 13.29
N GLY A 62 -11.93 0.94 13.17
CA GLY A 62 -13.14 0.49 13.83
C GLY A 62 -14.40 1.35 13.74
N GLY A 63 -15.38 0.83 13.08
CA GLY A 63 -16.79 1.26 13.14
C GLY A 63 -17.58 0.56 12.05
N ASP A 64 -18.15 -0.55 12.44
CA ASP A 64 -19.38 -1.18 11.95
C ASP A 64 -19.83 -0.94 10.50
N GLU A 65 -19.83 -2.07 9.76
CA GLU A 65 -20.89 -2.57 8.95
C GLU A 65 -20.94 -2.26 7.45
N GLU A 66 -20.88 -3.35 6.70
CA GLU A 66 -21.57 -3.58 5.41
C GLU A 66 -21.11 -2.79 4.18
N SER A 67 -19.89 -2.34 4.13
CA SER A 67 -19.31 -1.96 2.85
C SER A 67 -17.92 -2.59 2.73
N GLY A 68 -17.81 -3.74 2.08
CA GLY A 68 -16.60 -4.55 1.91
C GLY A 68 -15.46 -3.86 1.15
N GLY A 69 -15.17 -2.62 1.48
CA GLY A 69 -14.08 -1.83 0.96
C GLY A 69 -13.34 -1.19 2.11
N GLY A 70 -12.17 -1.72 2.47
CA GLY A 70 -11.24 -1.04 3.36
C GLY A 70 -11.02 0.39 2.88
N ALA A 71 -11.13 1.34 3.80
CA ALA A 71 -10.93 2.76 3.52
C ALA A 71 -9.57 2.96 2.83
N GLY A 72 -9.58 3.35 1.56
CA GLY A 72 -8.37 3.63 0.79
C GLY A 72 -8.20 2.83 -0.50
N ILE A 73 -8.89 1.70 -0.71
CA ILE A 73 -8.80 0.97 -1.98
C ILE A 73 -9.99 1.34 -2.86
N GLY A 74 -9.73 1.83 -4.07
CA GLY A 74 -10.78 2.26 -5.02
C GLY A 74 -11.69 1.14 -5.52
N VAL A 75 -11.35 -0.11 -5.20
CA VAL A 75 -12.00 -1.34 -5.71
C VAL A 75 -12.33 -2.32 -4.59
N ASN A 76 -13.03 -3.40 -4.91
CA ASN A 76 -13.35 -4.46 -3.95
C ASN A 76 -12.08 -5.14 -3.42
N SER A 77 -11.90 -5.13 -2.10
CA SER A 77 -10.71 -5.66 -1.42
C SER A 77 -10.57 -7.19 -1.55
N GLN A 78 -11.70 -7.93 -1.56
CA GLN A 78 -11.68 -9.38 -1.73
C GLN A 78 -11.26 -9.76 -3.16
N LEU A 79 -11.78 -9.05 -4.18
CA LEU A 79 -11.34 -9.26 -5.57
C LEU A 79 -9.87 -8.91 -5.74
N TRP A 80 -9.41 -7.81 -5.16
CA TRP A 80 -8.01 -7.40 -5.18
C TRP A 80 -7.09 -8.48 -4.59
N ARG A 81 -7.39 -8.91 -3.37
CA ARG A 81 -6.61 -9.92 -2.67
C ARG A 81 -6.64 -11.28 -3.41
N ALA A 82 -7.83 -11.71 -3.85
CA ALA A 82 -7.99 -12.95 -4.60
C ALA A 82 -7.22 -12.94 -5.92
N SER A 83 -7.17 -11.80 -6.61
CA SER A 83 -6.39 -11.64 -7.83
C SER A 83 -4.90 -11.84 -7.56
N LEU A 84 -4.35 -11.16 -6.56
CA LEU A 84 -2.94 -11.31 -6.16
C LEU A 84 -2.63 -12.75 -5.72
N ASP A 85 -3.49 -13.38 -4.92
CA ASP A 85 -3.33 -14.77 -4.49
C ASP A 85 -3.27 -15.73 -5.70
N THR A 86 -4.15 -15.52 -6.68
CA THR A 86 -4.27 -16.40 -7.85
C THR A 86 -3.07 -16.31 -8.79
N ILE A 87 -2.46 -15.11 -8.93
CA ILE A 87 -1.31 -14.87 -9.82
C ILE A 87 0.03 -14.81 -9.08
N SER A 88 0.08 -15.23 -7.81
CA SER A 88 1.26 -15.11 -6.93
C SER A 88 2.52 -15.80 -7.47
N PHE A 89 2.38 -16.74 -8.41
CA PHE A 89 3.48 -17.42 -9.09
C PHE A 89 4.13 -16.57 -10.21
N MET A 90 3.51 -15.46 -10.61
CA MET A 90 4.01 -14.58 -11.67
C MET A 90 4.64 -13.31 -11.07
N PRO A 91 5.74 -12.81 -11.63
CA PRO A 91 6.28 -11.52 -11.24
C PRO A 91 5.32 -10.40 -11.63
N LEU A 92 5.17 -9.41 -10.75
CA LEU A 92 4.33 -8.24 -11.01
C LEU A 92 5.17 -7.13 -11.65
N SER A 93 4.64 -6.53 -12.72
CA SER A 93 5.18 -5.33 -13.33
C SER A 93 4.61 -4.06 -12.69
N SER A 94 3.29 -4.08 -12.37
CA SER A 94 2.60 -2.96 -11.72
C SER A 94 1.34 -3.46 -11.01
N ALA A 95 0.99 -2.79 -9.90
CA ALA A 95 -0.26 -3.03 -9.18
C ALA A 95 -0.77 -1.70 -8.62
N ASP A 96 -1.91 -1.24 -9.11
CA ASP A 96 -2.58 -0.01 -8.69
C ASP A 96 -3.94 -0.33 -8.05
N PRO A 97 -4.03 -0.31 -6.71
CA PRO A 97 -5.26 -0.61 -6.00
C PRO A 97 -6.32 0.48 -6.13
N PHE A 98 -5.93 1.71 -6.49
CA PHE A 98 -6.88 2.82 -6.66
C PHE A 98 -7.55 2.76 -8.03
N GLY A 99 -6.77 2.50 -9.07
CA GLY A 99 -7.26 2.28 -10.44
C GLY A 99 -7.80 0.87 -10.69
N GLY A 100 -7.54 -0.07 -9.75
CA GLY A 100 -8.02 -1.44 -9.89
C GLY A 100 -7.33 -2.26 -10.97
N VAL A 101 -6.05 -2.00 -11.22
CA VAL A 101 -5.30 -2.65 -12.30
C VAL A 101 -4.09 -3.38 -11.74
N ILE A 102 -3.94 -4.66 -12.12
CA ILE A 102 -2.76 -5.46 -11.82
C ILE A 102 -2.17 -5.93 -13.15
N ILE A 103 -0.88 -5.68 -13.36
CA ILE A 103 -0.14 -6.06 -14.56
C ILE A 103 1.02 -6.94 -14.13
N THR A 104 1.08 -8.16 -14.69
CA THR A 104 2.24 -9.04 -14.49
C THR A 104 3.35 -8.71 -15.48
N ASP A 105 4.54 -9.18 -15.20
CA ASP A 105 5.56 -9.29 -16.24
C ASP A 105 5.41 -10.60 -17.01
N TRP A 106 6.24 -10.80 -18.03
CA TRP A 106 6.28 -12.05 -18.77
C TRP A 106 6.80 -13.19 -17.89
N TYR A 107 6.05 -14.28 -17.86
CA TYR A 107 6.37 -15.49 -17.14
C TYR A 107 6.41 -16.69 -18.10
N ALA A 108 7.52 -17.40 -18.11
CA ALA A 108 7.69 -18.65 -18.84
C ALA A 108 7.63 -19.84 -17.84
N PRO A 109 6.63 -20.73 -17.94
CA PRO A 109 6.57 -21.90 -17.09
C PRO A 109 7.80 -22.81 -17.32
N PRO A 110 8.34 -23.43 -16.27
CA PRO A 110 9.49 -24.35 -16.39
C PRO A 110 9.23 -25.51 -17.36
N ASP A 111 7.98 -26.00 -17.41
CA ASP A 111 7.57 -27.11 -18.27
C ASP A 111 7.48 -26.71 -19.75
N THR A 112 7.29 -25.42 -20.05
CA THR A 112 7.15 -24.90 -21.41
C THR A 112 8.00 -23.63 -21.60
N PRO A 113 9.33 -23.73 -21.57
CA PRO A 113 10.23 -22.56 -21.61
C PRO A 113 10.14 -21.76 -22.92
N ASN A 114 9.59 -22.37 -23.98
CA ASN A 114 9.37 -21.73 -25.29
C ASN A 114 8.04 -20.96 -25.36
N GLU A 115 7.30 -20.91 -24.26
CA GLU A 115 6.07 -20.13 -24.14
C GLU A 115 6.20 -19.16 -23.00
N ARG A 116 5.60 -17.98 -23.14
CA ARG A 116 5.50 -17.02 -22.05
C ARG A 116 4.14 -16.36 -22.03
N PHE A 117 3.71 -16.01 -20.83
CA PHE A 117 2.42 -15.42 -20.57
C PHE A 117 2.58 -14.09 -19.84
N LYS A 118 1.70 -13.15 -20.14
CA LYS A 118 1.54 -11.90 -19.43
C LYS A 118 0.06 -11.69 -19.17
N MET A 119 -0.30 -11.17 -18.01
CA MET A 119 -1.70 -10.94 -17.64
C MET A 119 -1.90 -9.49 -17.21
N THR A 120 -3.10 -8.98 -17.54
CA THR A 120 -3.62 -7.74 -16.96
C THR A 120 -4.99 -8.04 -16.36
N ILE A 121 -5.16 -7.71 -15.10
CA ILE A 121 -6.40 -7.91 -14.36
C ILE A 121 -7.00 -6.53 -14.07
N TYR A 122 -8.26 -6.37 -14.43
CA TYR A 122 -9.03 -5.16 -14.17
C TYR A 122 -10.11 -5.46 -13.16
N ILE A 123 -10.12 -4.74 -12.03
CA ILE A 123 -11.15 -4.81 -11.02
C ILE A 123 -12.01 -3.57 -11.18
N LEU A 124 -13.23 -3.76 -11.69
CA LEU A 124 -14.11 -2.70 -12.16
C LEU A 124 -15.17 -2.30 -11.14
N ALA A 125 -15.36 -3.12 -10.08
CA ALA A 125 -16.41 -2.91 -9.10
C ALA A 125 -15.87 -2.80 -7.68
N ARG A 126 -16.60 -2.07 -6.84
CA ARG A 126 -16.37 -2.00 -5.39
C ARG A 126 -17.07 -3.12 -4.62
N THR A 127 -18.07 -3.75 -5.22
CA THR A 127 -18.79 -4.88 -4.65
C THR A 127 -18.36 -6.18 -5.31
N LEU A 128 -18.52 -7.31 -4.60
CA LEU A 128 -18.19 -8.64 -5.10
C LEU A 128 -19.26 -9.08 -6.11
N ARG A 129 -19.00 -8.85 -7.41
CA ARG A 129 -19.88 -9.20 -8.52
C ARG A 129 -19.09 -9.94 -9.60
N SER A 130 -19.76 -10.79 -10.37
CA SER A 130 -19.13 -11.56 -11.44
C SER A 130 -18.64 -10.70 -12.61
N ASP A 131 -19.30 -9.59 -12.87
CA ASP A 131 -18.95 -8.61 -13.89
C ASP A 131 -17.94 -7.53 -13.38
N GLY A 132 -17.59 -7.60 -12.09
CA GLY A 132 -16.65 -6.69 -11.44
C GLY A 132 -15.18 -7.02 -11.70
N LEU A 133 -14.89 -8.05 -12.48
CA LEU A 133 -13.54 -8.51 -12.80
C LEU A 133 -13.43 -8.75 -14.31
N ARG A 134 -12.29 -8.38 -14.88
CA ARG A 134 -11.92 -8.67 -16.25
C ARG A 134 -10.45 -9.06 -16.33
N VAL A 135 -10.15 -10.11 -17.06
CA VAL A 135 -8.77 -10.58 -17.25
C VAL A 135 -8.41 -10.56 -18.72
N ALA A 136 -7.27 -9.97 -19.05
CA ALA A 136 -6.62 -10.06 -20.35
C ALA A 136 -5.36 -10.89 -20.23
N VAL A 137 -5.21 -11.91 -21.05
CA VAL A 137 -4.04 -12.79 -21.08
C VAL A 137 -3.37 -12.68 -22.44
N PHE A 138 -2.07 -12.53 -22.44
CA PHE A 138 -1.22 -12.48 -23.63
C PHE A 138 -0.30 -13.68 -23.60
N ARG A 139 -0.15 -14.35 -24.73
CA ARG A 139 0.74 -15.52 -24.91
C ARG A 139 1.69 -15.24 -26.06
N GLN A 140 2.95 -15.59 -25.84
CA GLN A 140 3.95 -15.58 -26.90
C GLN A 140 4.65 -16.94 -26.95
N GLU A 141 5.00 -17.36 -28.16
CA GLU A 141 5.77 -18.57 -28.44
C GLU A 141 7.10 -18.22 -29.08
N GLN A 142 8.13 -18.97 -28.72
CA GLN A 142 9.44 -18.89 -29.34
C GLN A 142 9.64 -20.06 -30.32
N LYS A 143 9.31 -19.83 -31.60
CA LYS A 143 9.53 -20.81 -32.68
C LYS A 143 10.94 -20.77 -33.23
N ILE A 144 11.58 -19.62 -33.15
CA ILE A 144 12.96 -19.39 -33.57
C ILE A 144 13.71 -18.87 -32.33
N PRO A 145 14.91 -19.38 -32.03
CA PRO A 145 15.68 -18.91 -30.87
C PRO A 145 15.84 -17.40 -30.87
N GLY A 146 15.48 -16.76 -29.74
CA GLY A 146 15.55 -15.30 -29.57
C GLY A 146 14.36 -14.51 -30.14
N VAL A 147 13.42 -15.12 -30.88
CA VAL A 147 12.27 -14.43 -31.48
C VAL A 147 10.98 -14.88 -30.83
N TRP A 148 10.33 -13.95 -30.12
CA TRP A 148 9.00 -14.15 -29.53
C TRP A 148 7.91 -13.67 -30.49
N THR A 149 6.91 -14.49 -30.72
CA THR A 149 5.78 -14.21 -31.61
C THR A 149 4.48 -14.35 -30.84
N ASP A 150 3.55 -13.43 -31.01
CA ASP A 150 2.22 -13.49 -30.39
C ASP A 150 1.47 -14.74 -30.87
N SER A 151 0.84 -15.40 -29.90
CA SER A 151 0.04 -16.61 -30.11
C SER A 151 -1.35 -16.45 -29.50
N SER A 152 -2.33 -17.08 -30.13
CA SER A 152 -3.71 -17.02 -29.66
C SER A 152 -3.88 -17.76 -28.32
N ILE A 153 -4.82 -17.29 -27.52
CA ILE A 153 -5.24 -17.93 -26.27
C ILE A 153 -6.68 -18.44 -26.45
N ASN A 154 -6.94 -19.62 -25.90
CA ASN A 154 -8.29 -20.13 -25.84
C ASN A 154 -9.14 -19.23 -24.89
N PRO A 155 -10.25 -18.64 -25.36
CA PRO A 155 -11.12 -17.81 -24.53
C PRO A 155 -11.61 -18.52 -23.26
N ALA A 156 -11.77 -19.84 -23.31
CA ALA A 156 -12.15 -20.63 -22.13
C ALA A 156 -11.11 -20.56 -20.99
N THR A 157 -9.83 -20.39 -21.32
CA THR A 157 -8.76 -20.20 -20.31
C THR A 157 -8.94 -18.89 -19.55
N VAL A 158 -9.28 -17.81 -20.24
CA VAL A 158 -9.54 -16.49 -19.64
C VAL A 158 -10.73 -16.59 -18.70
N THR A 159 -11.86 -17.16 -19.17
CA THR A 159 -13.06 -17.35 -18.35
C THR A 159 -12.80 -18.23 -17.13
N SER A 160 -12.01 -19.31 -17.29
CA SER A 160 -11.62 -20.18 -16.18
C SER A 160 -10.82 -19.42 -15.12
N LEU A 161 -9.91 -18.55 -15.53
CA LEU A 161 -9.10 -17.73 -14.62
C LEU A 161 -9.97 -16.70 -13.88
N GLU A 162 -10.87 -16.01 -14.59
CA GLU A 162 -11.85 -15.09 -13.97
C GLU A 162 -12.70 -15.82 -12.92
N ASN A 163 -13.22 -17.00 -13.24
CA ASN A 163 -14.01 -17.81 -12.31
C ASN A 163 -13.20 -18.23 -11.08
N LYS A 164 -11.94 -18.60 -11.25
CA LYS A 164 -11.04 -18.98 -10.14
C LYS A 164 -10.78 -17.81 -9.19
N ILE A 165 -10.56 -16.63 -9.72
CA ILE A 165 -10.40 -15.41 -8.92
C ILE A 165 -11.71 -15.09 -8.16
N LEU A 166 -12.85 -15.17 -8.82
CA LEU A 166 -14.17 -14.95 -8.20
C LEU A 166 -14.46 -15.96 -7.08
N GLU A 167 -14.13 -17.22 -7.31
CA GLU A 167 -14.28 -18.28 -6.30
C GLU A 167 -13.39 -17.97 -5.07
N ARG A 168 -12.13 -17.62 -5.31
CA ARG A 168 -11.20 -17.25 -4.23
C ARG A 168 -11.69 -16.01 -3.46
N ALA A 169 -12.23 -15.02 -4.15
CA ALA A 169 -12.80 -13.82 -3.52
C ALA A 169 -14.01 -14.15 -2.63
N ARG A 170 -14.88 -15.08 -3.04
CA ARG A 170 -15.98 -15.56 -2.21
C ARG A 170 -15.49 -16.30 -0.97
N GLN A 171 -14.45 -17.13 -1.09
CA GLN A 171 -13.83 -17.81 0.05
C GLN A 171 -13.26 -16.80 1.07
N LEU A 172 -12.60 -15.75 0.60
CA LEU A 172 -12.08 -14.69 1.45
C LEU A 172 -13.21 -13.89 2.13
N HIS A 173 -14.32 -13.66 1.43
CA HIS A 173 -15.48 -12.99 1.97
C HIS A 173 -16.15 -13.81 3.09
N THR A 174 -16.37 -15.11 2.88
CA THR A 174 -16.99 -15.99 3.88
C THR A 174 -16.06 -16.31 5.05
N GLY A 175 -14.75 -16.43 4.82
CA GLY A 175 -13.76 -16.68 5.87
C GLY A 175 -13.53 -15.49 6.81
N GLY A 176 -13.88 -14.27 6.40
CA GLY A 176 -13.82 -13.07 7.23
C GLY A 176 -15.00 -12.88 8.18
N ILE A 177 -16.09 -13.63 7.99
CA ILE A 177 -17.33 -13.53 8.80
C ILE A 177 -17.29 -14.50 10.01
N GLY A 178 -16.27 -15.36 10.11
CA GLY A 178 -16.19 -16.47 11.08
C GLY A 178 -15.21 -16.27 12.26
N ASN A 179 -14.75 -15.06 12.52
CA ASN A 179 -13.87 -14.78 13.68
C ASN A 179 -14.41 -13.65 14.54
#